data_00384ca49df9bf0b6af2e8b65097cce0
#
_entry.id   00384ca49df9bf0b6af2e8b65097cce0
#
_cell.length_a   1.000
_cell.length_b   1.000
_cell.length_c   1.000
_cell.angle_alpha   90.00
_cell.angle_beta   90.00
_cell.angle_gamma   90.00
#
_symmetry.space_group_name_H-M   'P 1'
#
loop_
_entity.id
_entity.type
_entity.pdbx_description
1 polymer ?
#
loop_
_entity_poly.entity_id
_entity_poly.type
_entity_poly.pdbx_seq_one_letter_code
_entity_poly.pdbx_strand_id
1 'polypeptide(L)'
;MKTIDVLRKHESPVKSKWREDAEWRRDNWRWLRYSSAIAISVRQRMKVLGITQVALADKLGCTQQHVSMLLKGNANLTLETISKLEEALDFSLIRDAFELVTGYDAVENKSTSRLLSEDETQYGKHSKQEK
;
A
#
# COMPACT_ATOMS: atom_id res chain seq x y z
N MET A 1 29.56 -26.88 13.36
CA MET A 1 29.38 -25.69 14.21
C MET A 1 30.40 -24.58 13.94
N LYS A 2 31.66 -24.90 13.80
CA LYS A 2 32.70 -23.90 13.49
C LYS A 2 32.55 -23.22 12.11
N THR A 3 31.95 -23.87 11.13
CA THR A 3 31.75 -23.34 9.77
C THR A 3 30.61 -22.32 9.73
N ILE A 4 29.58 -22.46 10.55
CA ILE A 4 28.46 -21.53 10.63
C ILE A 4 28.86 -20.23 11.33
N ASP A 5 29.71 -20.31 12.36
CA ASP A 5 30.24 -19.15 13.06
C ASP A 5 31.21 -18.33 12.21
N VAL A 6 32.02 -19.02 11.37
CA VAL A 6 32.91 -18.37 10.41
C VAL A 6 32.13 -17.66 9.30
N LEU A 7 31.03 -18.25 8.83
CA LEU A 7 30.15 -17.65 7.84
C LEU A 7 29.40 -16.43 8.39
N ARG A 8 29.01 -16.46 9.67
CA ARG A 8 28.38 -15.30 10.34
C ARG A 8 29.37 -14.14 10.54
N LYS A 9 30.64 -14.43 10.80
CA LYS A 9 31.69 -13.40 10.93
C LYS A 9 32.02 -12.72 9.60
N HIS A 10 31.72 -13.35 8.47
CA HIS A 10 31.97 -12.81 7.13
C HIS A 10 30.72 -12.28 6.44
N GLU A 11 29.57 -12.27 7.11
CA GLU A 11 28.38 -11.58 6.56
C GLU A 11 28.69 -10.09 6.40
N SER A 12 28.57 -9.60 5.17
CA SER A 12 28.77 -8.18 4.92
C SER A 12 27.68 -7.34 5.63
N PRO A 13 28.01 -6.14 6.14
CA PRO A 13 27.02 -5.24 6.75
C PRO A 13 25.81 -4.97 5.87
N VAL A 14 25.97 -5.03 4.56
CA VAL A 14 24.91 -4.85 3.56
C VAL A 14 23.89 -5.98 3.60
N LYS A 15 24.30 -7.24 3.78
CA LYS A 15 23.38 -8.39 3.92
C LYS A 15 22.57 -8.34 5.21
N SER A 16 23.18 -7.91 6.32
CA SER A 16 22.51 -7.76 7.61
C SER A 16 21.43 -6.67 7.53
N LYS A 17 21.72 -5.53 6.94
CA LYS A 17 20.78 -4.44 6.73
C LYS A 17 19.62 -4.84 5.84
N TRP A 18 19.89 -5.59 4.78
CA TRP A 18 18.85 -6.08 3.86
C TRP A 18 17.87 -7.04 4.54
N ARG A 19 18.37 -7.88 5.43
CA ARG A 19 17.54 -8.82 6.22
C ARG A 19 16.69 -8.07 7.23
N GLU A 20 17.24 -7.09 7.94
CA GLU A 20 16.50 -6.22 8.85
C GLU A 20 15.39 -5.46 8.14
N ASP A 21 15.68 -4.90 6.96
CA ASP A 21 14.69 -4.19 6.15
C ASP A 21 13.56 -5.13 5.68
N ALA A 22 13.88 -6.36 5.31
CA ALA A 22 12.89 -7.35 4.90
C ALA A 22 11.99 -7.78 6.06
N GLU A 23 12.56 -7.98 7.25
CA GLU A 23 11.81 -8.30 8.48
C GLU A 23 10.90 -7.15 8.88
N TRP A 24 11.41 -5.92 8.83
CA TRP A 24 10.64 -4.72 9.13
C TRP A 24 9.44 -4.58 8.18
N ARG A 25 9.62 -4.79 6.88
CA ARG A 25 8.53 -4.74 5.89
C ARG A 25 7.48 -5.80 6.17
N ARG A 26 7.89 -7.00 6.52
CA ARG A 26 6.97 -8.09 6.86
C ARG A 26 6.13 -7.76 8.09
N ASP A 27 6.76 -7.19 9.14
CA ASP A 27 6.08 -6.84 10.38
C ASP A 27 5.13 -5.65 10.21
N ASN A 28 5.42 -4.76 9.25
CA ASN A 28 4.65 -3.54 8.99
C ASN A 28 3.78 -3.62 7.72
N TRP A 29 3.62 -4.80 7.16
CA TRP A 29 2.90 -5.02 5.89
C TRP A 29 1.50 -4.40 5.88
N ARG A 30 0.75 -4.46 6.97
CA ARG A 30 -0.65 -4.02 7.03
C ARG A 30 -0.83 -2.54 6.67
N TRP A 31 0.02 -1.68 7.19
CA TRP A 31 -0.07 -0.26 6.87
C TRP A 31 0.77 0.14 5.65
N LEU A 32 1.86 -0.57 5.37
CA LEU A 32 2.70 -0.31 4.20
C LEU A 32 1.94 -0.44 2.88
N ARG A 33 1.00 -1.36 2.79
CA ARG A 33 0.16 -1.52 1.60
C ARG A 33 -0.65 -0.25 1.29
N TYR A 34 -1.13 0.46 2.31
CA TYR A 34 -1.81 1.74 2.14
C TYR A 34 -0.84 2.83 1.69
N SER A 35 0.32 2.91 2.31
CA SER A 35 1.37 3.87 1.92
C SER A 35 1.81 3.67 0.47
N SER A 36 2.00 2.44 0.04
CA SER A 36 2.34 2.09 -1.34
C SER A 36 1.21 2.47 -2.31
N ALA A 37 -0.04 2.16 -1.98
CA ALA A 37 -1.19 2.50 -2.81
C ALA A 37 -1.36 4.01 -2.95
N ILE A 38 -1.16 4.76 -1.88
CA ILE A 38 -1.18 6.22 -1.89
C ILE A 38 -0.08 6.78 -2.79
N ALA A 39 1.15 6.27 -2.66
CA ALA A 39 2.28 6.69 -3.48
C ALA A 39 2.02 6.46 -4.98
N ILE A 40 1.46 5.30 -5.33
CA ILE A 40 1.09 4.96 -6.71
C ILE A 40 0.03 5.94 -7.23
N SER A 41 -1.01 6.19 -6.46
CA SER A 41 -2.11 7.11 -6.83
C SER A 41 -1.59 8.54 -7.04
N VAL A 42 -0.72 9.01 -6.14
CA VAL A 42 -0.10 10.35 -6.25
C VAL A 42 0.76 10.44 -7.50
N ARG A 43 1.60 9.45 -7.78
CA ARG A 43 2.45 9.42 -8.98
C ARG A 43 1.63 9.44 -10.26
N GLN A 44 0.57 8.64 -10.32
CA GLN A 44 -0.34 8.60 -11.47
C GLN A 44 -1.01 9.96 -11.71
N ARG A 45 -1.48 10.58 -10.62
CA ARG A 45 -2.11 11.91 -10.71
C ARG A 45 -1.12 12.99 -11.14
N MET A 46 0.09 12.97 -10.61
CA MET A 46 1.17 13.87 -11.03
C MET A 46 1.47 13.74 -12.52
N LYS A 47 1.48 12.53 -13.03
CA LYS A 47 1.71 12.24 -14.45
C LYS A 47 0.58 12.80 -15.33
N VAL A 48 -0.66 12.62 -14.92
CA VAL A 48 -1.84 13.16 -15.63
C VAL A 48 -1.80 14.69 -15.68
N LEU A 49 -1.43 15.34 -14.56
CA LEU A 49 -1.37 16.79 -14.46
C LEU A 49 -0.07 17.40 -15.01
N GLY A 50 0.95 16.58 -15.28
CA GLY A 50 2.27 17.05 -15.70
C GLY A 50 3.03 17.81 -14.61
N ILE A 51 2.78 17.49 -13.33
CA ILE A 51 3.40 18.17 -12.18
C ILE A 51 4.69 17.45 -11.78
N THR A 52 5.75 18.22 -11.55
CA THR A 52 7.03 17.72 -11.04
C THR A 52 7.03 17.63 -9.52
N GLN A 53 7.99 16.91 -8.95
CA GLN A 53 8.16 16.82 -7.50
C GLN A 53 8.45 18.18 -6.86
N VAL A 54 9.20 19.03 -7.53
CA VAL A 54 9.48 20.40 -7.08
C VAL A 54 8.19 21.23 -7.03
N ALA A 55 7.37 21.16 -8.07
CA ALA A 55 6.10 21.88 -8.13
C ALA A 55 5.12 21.36 -7.03
N LEU A 56 5.09 20.06 -6.80
CA LEU A 56 4.27 19.49 -5.72
C LEU A 56 4.78 19.94 -4.35
N ALA A 57 6.09 19.97 -4.13
CA ALA A 57 6.69 20.46 -2.90
C ALA A 57 6.29 21.91 -2.61
N ASP A 58 6.32 22.77 -3.63
CA ASP A 58 5.88 24.16 -3.50
C ASP A 58 4.40 24.27 -3.12
N LYS A 59 3.54 23.45 -3.72
CA LYS A 59 2.11 23.41 -3.38
C LYS A 59 1.84 22.93 -1.98
N LEU A 60 2.62 21.97 -1.50
CA LEU A 60 2.49 21.41 -0.14
C LEU A 60 3.18 22.27 0.92
N GLY A 61 4.03 23.21 0.51
CA GLY A 61 4.84 24.00 1.44
C GLY A 61 5.91 23.19 2.15
N CYS A 62 6.47 22.19 1.49
CA CYS A 62 7.50 21.31 2.04
C CYS A 62 8.70 21.20 1.07
N THR A 63 9.71 20.43 1.45
CA THR A 63 10.90 20.21 0.63
C THR A 63 10.68 19.14 -0.43
N GLN A 64 11.44 19.19 -1.53
CA GLN A 64 11.45 18.16 -2.55
C GLN A 64 11.85 16.79 -1.98
N GLN A 65 12.79 16.78 -1.04
CA GLN A 65 13.21 15.55 -0.36
C GLN A 65 12.06 14.89 0.38
N HIS A 66 11.21 15.69 1.02
CA HIS A 66 10.01 15.18 1.70
C HIS A 66 9.03 14.54 0.72
N VAL A 67 8.77 15.19 -0.41
CA VAL A 67 7.95 14.64 -1.50
C VAL A 67 8.56 13.35 -2.03
N SER A 68 9.87 13.31 -2.26
CA SER A 68 10.56 12.09 -2.70
C SER A 68 10.38 10.94 -1.71
N MET A 69 10.43 11.21 -0.41
CA MET A 69 10.16 10.22 0.64
C MET A 69 8.72 9.69 0.60
N LEU A 70 7.74 10.58 0.42
CA LEU A 70 6.33 10.19 0.31
C LEU A 70 6.09 9.26 -0.89
N LEU A 71 6.76 9.52 -2.00
CA LEU A 71 6.60 8.78 -3.25
C LEU A 71 7.30 7.41 -3.24
N LYS A 72 8.15 7.13 -2.27
CA LYS A 72 8.75 5.79 -2.11
C LYS A 72 7.74 4.72 -1.68
N GLY A 73 6.63 5.13 -1.07
CA GLY A 73 5.56 4.21 -0.68
C GLY A 73 5.79 3.45 0.62
N ASN A 74 6.72 3.92 1.46
CA ASN A 74 7.02 3.34 2.77
C ASN A 74 6.92 4.36 3.92
N ALA A 75 6.37 5.53 3.66
CA ALA A 75 6.20 6.58 4.66
C ALA A 75 4.91 6.39 5.45
N ASN A 76 4.97 6.64 6.75
CA ASN A 76 3.79 6.70 7.59
C ASN A 76 3.14 8.08 7.41
N LEU A 77 2.09 8.14 6.61
CA LEU A 77 1.41 9.38 6.27
C LEU A 77 0.34 9.71 7.30
N THR A 78 0.30 10.97 7.72
CA THR A 78 -0.80 11.48 8.53
C THR A 78 -2.00 11.80 7.64
N LEU A 79 -3.19 11.81 8.23
CA LEU A 79 -4.42 12.23 7.52
C LEU A 79 -4.31 13.68 7.04
N GLU A 80 -3.63 14.53 7.80
CA GLU A 80 -3.35 15.90 7.39
C GLU A 80 -2.53 15.97 6.10
N THR A 81 -1.47 15.17 6.00
CA THR A 81 -0.64 15.09 4.80
C THR A 81 -1.43 14.57 3.60
N ILE A 82 -2.27 13.54 3.81
CA ILE A 82 -3.14 13.00 2.77
C ILE A 82 -4.12 14.06 2.27
N SER A 83 -4.74 14.81 3.19
CA SER A 83 -5.67 15.90 2.85
C SER A 83 -4.99 17.01 2.05
N LYS A 84 -3.77 17.36 2.41
CA LYS A 84 -2.97 18.35 1.66
C LYS A 84 -2.64 17.87 0.25
N LEU A 85 -2.32 16.59 0.10
CA LEU A 85 -2.08 15.98 -1.23
C LEU A 85 -3.35 16.00 -2.09
N GLU A 86 -4.50 15.69 -1.51
CA GLU A 86 -5.79 15.75 -2.21
C GLU A 86 -6.09 17.17 -2.70
N GLU A 87 -5.87 18.17 -1.88
CA GLU A 87 -6.06 19.57 -2.20
C GLU A 87 -5.09 20.04 -3.31
N ALA A 88 -3.81 19.69 -3.17
CA ALA A 88 -2.77 20.09 -4.12
C ALA A 88 -2.96 19.48 -5.50
N LEU A 89 -3.44 18.24 -5.58
CA LEU A 89 -3.59 17.48 -6.82
C LEU A 89 -5.03 17.40 -7.33
N ASP A 90 -5.98 17.96 -6.60
CA ASP A 90 -7.39 18.02 -6.94
C ASP A 90 -7.98 16.65 -7.30
N PHE A 91 -7.91 15.71 -6.36
CA PHE A 91 -8.48 14.37 -6.52
C PHE A 91 -8.75 13.71 -5.16
N SER A 92 -9.50 12.61 -5.17
CA SER A 92 -9.85 11.87 -3.94
C SER A 92 -8.86 10.73 -3.72
N LEU A 93 -7.78 11.01 -2.99
CA LEU A 93 -6.69 10.07 -2.75
C LEU A 93 -7.10 8.86 -1.91
N ILE A 94 -7.87 9.08 -0.85
CA ILE A 94 -8.32 8.00 0.04
C ILE A 94 -9.18 7.00 -0.73
N ARG A 95 -10.10 7.48 -1.55
CA ARG A 95 -10.96 6.62 -2.37
C ARG A 95 -10.14 5.81 -3.37
N ASP A 96 -9.25 6.45 -4.11
CA ASP A 96 -8.45 5.79 -5.15
C ASP A 96 -7.47 4.77 -4.54
N ALA A 97 -6.80 5.13 -3.45
CA ALA A 97 -5.92 4.22 -2.73
C ALA A 97 -6.69 3.05 -2.10
N PHE A 98 -7.89 3.31 -1.59
CA PHE A 98 -8.75 2.28 -1.01
C PHE A 98 -9.22 1.29 -2.10
N GLU A 99 -9.58 1.76 -3.27
CA GLU A 99 -9.94 0.92 -4.41
C GLU A 99 -8.78 0.02 -4.85
N LEU A 100 -7.55 0.56 -4.87
CA LEU A 100 -6.35 -0.23 -5.19
C LEU A 100 -6.11 -1.34 -4.16
N VAL A 101 -6.25 -1.05 -2.87
CA VAL A 101 -6.05 -2.02 -1.80
C VAL A 101 -7.15 -3.07 -1.81
N THR A 102 -8.41 -2.65 -1.88
CA THR A 102 -9.57 -3.57 -1.91
C THR A 102 -9.63 -4.39 -3.20
N GLY A 103 -9.17 -3.83 -4.31
CA GLY A 103 -9.04 -4.56 -5.57
C GLY A 103 -8.05 -5.73 -5.47
N TYR A 104 -6.99 -5.55 -4.70
CA TYR A 104 -6.01 -6.60 -4.41
C TYR A 104 -6.61 -7.69 -3.52
N ASP A 105 -7.28 -7.30 -2.43
CA ASP A 105 -7.97 -8.22 -1.52
C ASP A 105 -9.14 -8.94 -2.22
N ALA A 106 -9.82 -8.28 -3.15
CA ALA A 106 -10.93 -8.85 -3.91
C ALA A 106 -10.48 -9.96 -4.87
N VAL A 107 -9.24 -9.92 -5.37
CA VAL A 107 -8.70 -11.01 -6.21
C VAL A 107 -8.43 -12.27 -5.37
N GLU A 108 -7.92 -12.10 -4.13
CA GLU A 108 -7.72 -13.21 -3.21
C GLU A 108 -9.04 -13.78 -2.67
N ASN A 109 -10.02 -12.92 -2.41
CA ASN A 109 -11.30 -13.32 -1.81
C ASN A 109 -12.38 -13.70 -2.83
N LYS A 110 -12.18 -13.50 -4.12
CA LYS A 110 -13.17 -13.85 -5.16
C LYS A 110 -13.54 -15.32 -5.17
N SER A 111 -12.60 -16.20 -4.87
CA SER A 111 -12.87 -17.64 -4.77
C SER A 111 -13.68 -17.98 -3.52
N THR A 112 -13.42 -17.30 -2.41
CA THR A 112 -14.10 -17.54 -1.12
C THR A 112 -15.50 -16.91 -1.09
N SER A 113 -15.66 -15.69 -1.61
CA SER A 113 -16.96 -15.03 -1.67
C SER A 113 -17.90 -15.66 -2.69
N ARG A 114 -17.36 -16.26 -3.76
CA ARG A 114 -18.17 -17.02 -4.72
C ARG A 114 -18.76 -18.28 -4.09
N LEU A 115 -17.98 -18.99 -3.29
CA LEU A 115 -18.45 -20.15 -2.53
C LEU A 115 -19.50 -19.77 -1.49
N LEU A 116 -19.31 -18.65 -0.79
CA LEU A 116 -20.26 -18.15 0.21
C LEU A 116 -21.57 -17.66 -0.44
N SER A 117 -21.52 -17.01 -1.60
CA SER A 117 -22.71 -16.56 -2.30
C SER A 117 -23.51 -17.70 -2.95
N GLU A 118 -22.84 -18.77 -3.37
CA GLU A 118 -23.51 -19.99 -3.86
C GLU A 118 -24.22 -20.73 -2.73
N ASP A 119 -23.62 -20.80 -1.54
CA ASP A 119 -24.23 -21.37 -0.36
C ASP A 119 -25.43 -20.57 0.13
N GLU A 120 -25.35 -19.25 0.13
CA GLU A 120 -26.51 -18.39 0.47
C GLU A 120 -27.64 -18.52 -0.53
N THR A 121 -27.35 -18.68 -1.82
CA THR A 121 -28.38 -18.86 -2.85
C THR A 121 -29.04 -20.23 -2.73
N GLN A 122 -28.32 -21.28 -2.37
CA GLN A 122 -28.89 -22.60 -2.12
C GLN A 122 -29.73 -22.61 -0.85
N TYR A 123 -29.29 -21.89 0.20
CA TYR A 123 -30.06 -21.77 1.44
C TYR A 123 -31.36 -20.99 1.24
N GLY A 124 -31.34 -19.91 0.45
CA GLY A 124 -32.51 -19.13 0.08
C GLY A 124 -33.50 -19.89 -0.79
N LYS A 125 -33.04 -20.76 -1.67
CA LYS A 125 -33.92 -21.65 -2.49
C LYS A 125 -34.58 -22.72 -1.64
N HIS A 126 -33.92 -23.25 -0.63
CA HIS A 126 -34.50 -24.26 0.28
C HIS A 126 -35.59 -23.67 1.16
N SER A 127 -35.42 -22.45 1.65
CA SER A 127 -36.43 -21.78 2.48
C SER A 127 -37.69 -21.36 1.68
N LYS A 128 -37.57 -21.16 0.39
CA LYS A 128 -38.70 -20.87 -0.51
C LYS A 128 -39.51 -22.11 -0.92
N GLN A 129 -38.92 -23.30 -0.84
CA GLN A 129 -39.61 -24.55 -1.15
C GLN A 129 -40.45 -25.10 0.01
N GLU A 130 -40.15 -24.69 1.26
CA GLU A 130 -40.90 -25.07 2.45
C GLU A 130 -42.17 -24.22 2.66
N LYS A 131 -42.37 -23.20 1.86
CA LYS A 131 -43.59 -22.40 1.83
C LYS A 131 -44.51 -22.80 0.66
#